data_afd01e193e98ece42e34bbdbc587a00e
#
_entry.id   afd01e193e98ece42e34bbdbc587a00e
#
_cell.length_a   1.000
_cell.length_b   1.000
_cell.length_c   1.000
_cell.angle_alpha   90.00
_cell.angle_beta   90.00
_cell.angle_gamma   90.00
#
_symmetry.space_group_name_H-M   'P 1'
#
loop_
_entity.id
_entity.type
_entity.pdbx_description
1 polymer ?
#
loop_
_entity_poly.entity_id
_entity_poly.type
_entity_poly.pdbx_seq_one_letter_code
_entity_poly.pdbx_strand_id
1 'polypeptide(L)' 'MTEDRAVELINEWLNLAKDVGDMNLNRMEYDEERYNYAMDRMNVIRQKINEYHGQLFSEAKDINSKIIDS' A
#
# COMPACT_ATOMS: atom_id res chain seq x y z
N MET A 1 5.34 12.12 0.80
CA MET A 1 5.82 10.80 1.29
C MET A 1 7.19 10.51 0.69
N THR A 2 8.10 9.96 1.47
CA THR A 2 9.41 9.53 0.99
C THR A 2 9.36 8.08 0.53
N GLU A 3 10.34 7.66 -0.28
CA GLU A 3 10.46 6.27 -0.71
C GLU A 3 10.61 5.31 0.48
N ASP A 4 11.41 5.68 1.48
CA ASP A 4 11.61 4.87 2.68
C ASP A 4 10.28 4.66 3.42
N ARG A 5 9.47 5.69 3.53
CA ARG A 5 8.15 5.59 4.16
C ARG A 5 7.22 4.71 3.35
N ALA A 6 7.27 4.80 2.02
CA ALA A 6 6.48 3.95 1.14
C ALA A 6 6.84 2.48 1.34
N VAL A 7 8.14 2.16 1.44
CA VAL A 7 8.61 0.79 1.70
C VAL A 7 8.13 0.28 3.05
N GLU A 8 8.19 1.11 4.09
CA GLU A 8 7.68 0.75 5.42
C GLU A 8 6.18 0.41 5.37
N LEU A 9 5.40 1.22 4.67
CA LEU A 9 3.96 1.00 4.53
C LEU A 9 3.65 -0.28 3.75
N ILE A 10 4.41 -0.56 2.70
CA ILE A 10 4.25 -1.79 1.92
C ILE A 10 4.55 -3.01 2.80
N ASN A 11 5.61 -2.96 3.60
CA ASN A 11 5.95 -4.04 4.51
C ASN A 11 4.85 -4.26 5.56
N GLU A 12 4.31 -3.19 6.11
CA GLU A 12 3.17 -3.26 7.04
C GLU A 12 1.97 -3.92 6.35
N TRP A 13 1.66 -3.50 5.13
CA TRP A 13 0.56 -4.06 4.34
C TRP A 13 0.72 -5.56 4.13
N LEU A 14 1.93 -6.00 3.77
CA LEU A 14 2.21 -7.42 3.54
C LEU A 14 2.00 -8.24 4.82
N ASN A 15 2.42 -7.72 5.98
CA ASN A 15 2.22 -8.40 7.25
C ASN A 15 0.73 -8.51 7.62
N LEU A 16 -0.03 -7.45 7.39
CA LEU A 16 -1.48 -7.44 7.62
C LEU A 16 -2.20 -8.39 6.67
N ALA A 17 -1.79 -8.40 5.40
CA ALA A 17 -2.37 -9.30 4.39
C ALA A 17 -2.11 -10.77 4.75
N LYS A 18 -0.93 -11.07 5.30
CA LYS A 18 -0.61 -12.42 5.76
C LYS A 18 -1.54 -12.85 6.90
N ASP A 19 -1.78 -11.98 7.88
CA ASP A 19 -2.70 -12.28 8.98
C ASP A 19 -4.11 -12.55 8.48
N VAL A 20 -4.61 -11.71 7.58
CA VAL A 20 -5.94 -11.89 6.98
C VAL A 20 -6.00 -13.20 6.20
N GLY A 21 -4.97 -13.50 5.42
CA GLY A 21 -4.88 -14.75 4.67
C GLY A 21 -4.87 -15.97 5.57
N ASP A 22 -4.11 -15.91 6.66
CA ASP A 22 -4.03 -17.01 7.63
C ASP A 22 -5.39 -17.26 8.31
N MET A 23 -6.12 -16.20 8.66
CA MET A 23 -7.47 -16.33 9.21
C MET A 23 -8.44 -16.93 8.19
N ASN A 24 -8.38 -16.48 6.94
CA ASN A 24 -9.25 -16.98 5.88
C ASN A 24 -8.98 -18.45 5.54
N LEU A 25 -7.72 -18.90 5.68
CA LEU A 25 -7.32 -20.27 5.40
C LEU A 25 -7.36 -21.19 6.63
N ASN A 26 -7.92 -20.69 7.74
CA ASN A 26 -7.99 -21.42 9.01
C ASN A 26 -6.61 -21.85 9.55
N ARG A 27 -5.56 -21.10 9.23
CA ARG A 27 -4.21 -21.33 9.75
C ARG A 27 -4.00 -20.67 11.10
N MET A 28 -4.86 -19.68 11.42
CA MET A 28 -4.90 -19.06 12.73
C MET A 28 -6.37 -18.87 13.11
N GLU A 29 -6.63 -18.76 14.43
CA GLU A 29 -7.96 -18.54 14.94
C GLU A 29 -8.50 -17.18 14.46
N TYR A 30 -9.76 -17.16 14.00
CA TYR A 30 -10.41 -15.95 13.54
C TYR A 30 -10.66 -15.00 14.71
N ASP A 31 -10.18 -13.77 14.58
CA ASP A 31 -10.39 -12.69 15.54
C ASP A 31 -10.99 -11.52 14.76
N GLU A 32 -12.26 -11.22 15.03
CA GLU A 32 -12.99 -10.18 14.30
C GLU A 32 -12.34 -8.81 14.46
N GLU A 33 -11.90 -8.46 15.65
CA GLU A 33 -11.26 -7.17 15.90
C GLU A 33 -9.96 -7.04 15.12
N ARG A 34 -9.15 -8.09 15.15
CA ARG A 34 -7.88 -8.14 14.42
C ARG A 34 -8.11 -8.10 12.92
N TYR A 35 -9.09 -8.84 12.44
CA TYR A 35 -9.46 -8.87 11.03
C TYR A 35 -9.88 -7.49 10.53
N ASN A 36 -10.80 -6.85 11.27
CA ASN A 36 -11.31 -5.52 10.91
C ASN A 36 -10.20 -4.47 10.97
N TYR A 37 -9.35 -4.51 12.00
CA TYR A 37 -8.19 -3.62 12.10
C TYR A 37 -7.29 -3.76 10.89
N ALA A 38 -6.97 -5.00 10.51
CA ALA A 38 -6.09 -5.27 9.37
C ALA A 38 -6.69 -4.75 8.07
N MET A 39 -7.98 -4.96 7.83
CA MET A 39 -8.65 -4.49 6.63
C MET A 39 -8.69 -2.97 6.57
N ASP A 40 -9.04 -2.31 7.67
CA ASP A 40 -9.08 -0.85 7.73
C ASP A 40 -7.69 -0.25 7.52
N ARG A 41 -6.69 -0.81 8.17
CA ARG A 41 -5.32 -0.33 8.05
C ARG A 41 -4.78 -0.53 6.62
N MET A 42 -5.07 -1.67 6.00
CA MET A 42 -4.68 -1.93 4.62
C MET A 42 -5.32 -0.91 3.66
N ASN A 43 -6.58 -0.52 3.89
CA ASN A 43 -7.23 0.51 3.08
C ASN A 43 -6.51 1.86 3.19
N VAL A 44 -6.12 2.25 4.40
CA VAL A 44 -5.38 3.50 4.63
C VAL A 44 -4.03 3.46 3.91
N ILE A 45 -3.31 2.35 4.05
CA ILE A 45 -2.01 2.18 3.38
C ILE A 45 -2.16 2.23 1.87
N ARG A 46 -3.16 1.55 1.34
CA ARG A 46 -3.43 1.54 -0.10
C ARG A 46 -3.68 2.95 -0.63
N GLN A 47 -4.46 3.75 0.08
CA GLN A 47 -4.71 5.13 -0.31
C GLN A 47 -3.43 5.95 -0.34
N LYS A 48 -2.60 5.81 0.70
CA LYS A 48 -1.32 6.54 0.77
C LYS A 48 -0.36 6.14 -0.35
N ILE A 49 -0.28 4.84 -0.64
CA ILE A 49 0.58 4.34 -1.72
C ILE A 49 0.07 4.81 -3.08
N ASN A 50 -1.25 4.81 -3.29
CA ASN A 50 -1.83 5.32 -4.53
C ASN A 50 -1.54 6.81 -4.74
N GLU A 51 -1.62 7.61 -3.68
CA GLU A 51 -1.27 9.03 -3.74
C GLU A 51 0.21 9.22 -4.10
N TYR A 52 1.08 8.44 -3.48
CA TYR A 52 2.52 8.48 -3.76
C TYR A 52 2.81 8.07 -5.21
N HIS A 53 2.19 6.98 -5.66
CA HIS A 53 2.33 6.49 -7.04
C HIS A 53 1.84 7.54 -8.04
N GLY A 54 0.69 8.17 -7.76
CA GLY A 54 0.16 9.23 -8.61
C GLY A 54 1.10 10.41 -8.72
N GLN A 55 1.73 10.80 -7.61
CA GLN A 55 2.71 11.87 -7.58
C GLN A 55 3.93 11.53 -8.45
N LEU A 56 4.49 10.32 -8.29
CA LEU A 56 5.62 9.86 -9.10
C LEU A 56 5.26 9.79 -10.59
N PHE A 57 4.07 9.31 -10.90
CA PHE A 57 3.59 9.22 -12.27
C PHE A 57 3.48 10.60 -12.91
N SER A 58 2.97 11.58 -12.18
CA SER A 58 2.87 12.96 -12.67
C SER A 58 4.25 13.56 -12.95
N GLU A 59 5.21 13.34 -12.05
CA GLU A 59 6.59 13.79 -12.24
C GLU A 59 7.23 13.15 -13.47
N ALA A 60 7.06 11.84 -13.64
CA ALA A 60 7.58 11.13 -14.81
C ALA A 60 6.96 11.61 -16.11
N LYS A 61 5.65 11.89 -16.10
CA LYS A 61 4.93 12.42 -17.25
C LYS A 61 5.45 13.80 -17.65
N ASP A 62 5.71 14.67 -16.68
CA ASP A 62 6.26 16.00 -16.94
C ASP A 62 7.66 15.90 -17.56
N ILE A 63 8.50 15.01 -17.07
CA ILE A 63 9.84 14.77 -17.63
C ILE A 63 9.73 14.29 -19.07
N ASN A 64 8.85 13.33 -19.34
CA ASN A 64 8.64 12.78 -20.69
C ASN A 64 8.13 13.85 -21.65
N SER A 65 7.22 14.72 -21.20
CA SER A 65 6.72 15.82 -22.00
C SER A 65 7.84 16.79 -22.39
N LYS A 66 8.72 17.11 -21.46
CA LYS A 66 9.86 17.98 -21.74
C LYS A 66 10.82 17.38 -22.76
N ILE A 67 11.03 16.07 -22.70
CA ILE A 67 11.90 15.36 -23.64
C ILE A 67 11.28 15.34 -25.05
N ILE A 68 9.97 15.11 -25.13
CA ILE A 68 9.26 15.04 -26.41
C ILE A 68 9.18 16.42 -27.08
N ASP A 69 8.99 17.47 -26.31
CA ASP A 69 8.87 18.84 -26.80
C ASP A 69 10.23 19.45 -27.18
N SER A 70 11.29 18.85 -26.77
CA SER A 70 12.62 19.30 -27.15
C SER A 70 13.09 18.63 -28.42
#